data_8e2f94c1e19d7f1e4e0ab59aee8fdcce
#
_entry.id   8e2f94c1e19d7f1e4e0ab59aee8fdcce
#
_cell.length_a   1.000
_cell.length_b   1.000
_cell.length_c   1.000
_cell.angle_alpha   90.00
_cell.angle_beta   90.00
_cell.angle_gamma   90.00
#
_symmetry.space_group_name_H-M   'P 1'
#
loop_
_entity.id
_entity.type
_entity.pdbx_description
1 polymer ?
#
loop_
_entity_poly.entity_id
_entity_poly.type
_entity_poly.pdbx_seq_one_letter_code
_entity_poly.pdbx_strand_id
1 'polypeptide(L)' 'MKAYYYEINGYFKGVTEAKHRWEAKRYSKRLAKRFFPNIKIKSVKVSRIQTNEPLYSEA' A
#
# COMPACT_ATOMS: atom_id res chain seq x y z
N MET A 1 -6.69 -10.28 -8.87
CA MET A 1 -5.76 -9.46 -8.11
C MET A 1 -6.23 -9.27 -6.69
N LYS A 2 -5.33 -8.97 -5.80
CA LYS A 2 -5.62 -8.80 -4.39
C LYS A 2 -5.39 -7.36 -3.99
N ALA A 3 -6.16 -6.88 -3.02
CA ALA A 3 -6.00 -5.53 -2.52
C ALA A 3 -5.06 -5.54 -1.32
N TYR A 4 -4.18 -4.56 -1.29
CA TYR A 4 -3.20 -4.42 -0.21
C TYR A 4 -3.21 -3.00 0.30
N TYR A 5 -3.11 -2.89 1.62
CA TYR A 5 -2.92 -1.63 2.29
C TYR A 5 -1.42 -1.45 2.53
N TYR A 6 -0.91 -0.28 2.24
CA TYR A 6 0.51 -0.02 2.48
C TYR A 6 0.68 1.22 3.34
N GLU A 7 1.79 1.25 4.05
CA GLU A 7 2.13 2.37 4.91
C GLU A 7 3.65 2.52 4.88
N ILE A 8 4.11 3.68 4.46
CA ILE A 8 5.54 3.97 4.35
C ILE A 8 5.91 5.02 5.35
N ASN A 9 6.91 4.73 6.18
CA ASN A 9 7.42 5.65 7.20
C ASN A 9 6.34 6.10 8.18
N GLY A 10 5.21 5.40 8.23
CA GLY A 10 4.15 5.74 9.16
C GLY A 10 3.23 6.86 8.71
N TYR A 11 3.49 7.49 7.56
CA TYR A 11 2.64 8.59 7.14
C TYR A 11 2.13 8.51 5.72
N PHE A 12 2.86 7.85 4.83
CA PHE A 12 2.40 7.71 3.45
C PHE A 12 1.60 6.41 3.33
N LYS A 13 0.30 6.54 3.23
CA LYS A 13 -0.61 5.39 3.30
C LYS A 13 -1.48 5.33 2.06
N GLY A 14 -1.90 4.12 1.74
CA GLY A 14 -2.81 3.94 0.63
C GLY A 14 -3.16 2.49 0.41
N VAL A 15 -3.88 2.25 -0.67
CA VAL A 15 -4.33 0.91 -1.05
C VAL A 15 -3.96 0.70 -2.50
N THR A 16 -3.50 -0.49 -2.83
CA THR A 16 -3.17 -0.84 -4.20
C THR A 16 -3.58 -2.28 -4.47
N GLU A 17 -3.68 -2.62 -5.74
CA GLU A 17 -3.94 -3.98 -6.16
C GLU A 17 -2.67 -4.59 -6.71
N ALA A 18 -2.45 -5.85 -6.39
CA ALA A 18 -1.29 -6.56 -6.88
C ALA A 18 -1.56 -8.05 -6.79
N LYS A 19 -0.78 -8.83 -7.51
CA LYS A 19 -0.90 -10.29 -7.45
C LYS A 19 -0.24 -10.84 -6.20
N HIS A 20 0.81 -10.19 -5.75
CA HIS A 20 1.59 -10.67 -4.61
C HIS A 20 1.95 -9.51 -3.70
N ARG A 21 2.23 -9.84 -2.44
CA ARG A 21 2.60 -8.83 -1.46
C ARG A 21 3.86 -8.07 -1.90
N TRP A 22 4.84 -8.76 -2.44
CA TRP A 22 6.07 -8.09 -2.82
C TRP A 22 5.86 -7.07 -3.93
N GLU A 23 4.88 -7.32 -4.81
CA GLU A 23 4.54 -6.36 -5.84
C GLU A 23 3.92 -5.09 -5.24
N ALA A 24 3.03 -5.29 -4.27
CA ALA A 24 2.41 -4.17 -3.59
C ALA A 24 3.46 -3.32 -2.87
N LYS A 25 4.40 -3.98 -2.22
CA LYS A 25 5.48 -3.29 -1.52
C LYS A 25 6.32 -2.48 -2.50
N ARG A 26 6.68 -3.10 -3.61
CA ARG A 26 7.49 -2.44 -4.63
C ARG A 26 6.77 -1.25 -5.22
N TYR A 27 5.49 -1.41 -5.51
CA TYR A 27 4.69 -0.35 -6.08
C TYR A 27 4.54 0.81 -5.12
N SER A 28 4.31 0.53 -3.85
CA SER A 28 4.13 1.59 -2.86
C SER A 28 5.41 2.42 -2.70
N LYS A 29 6.56 1.77 -2.75
CA LYS A 29 7.83 2.49 -2.69
C LYS A 29 7.99 3.41 -3.88
N ARG A 30 7.62 2.93 -5.05
CA ARG A 30 7.71 3.73 -6.27
C ARG A 30 6.81 4.95 -6.18
N LEU A 31 5.59 4.76 -5.69
CA LEU A 31 4.67 5.88 -5.52
C LEU A 31 5.19 6.90 -4.54
N ALA A 32 5.73 6.42 -3.41
CA ALA A 32 6.27 7.33 -2.41
C ALA A 32 7.37 8.21 -2.99
N LYS A 33 8.25 7.62 -3.79
CA LYS A 33 9.32 8.37 -4.41
C LYS A 33 8.81 9.32 -5.48
N ARG A 34 7.70 8.98 -6.11
CA ARG A 34 7.12 9.85 -7.11
C ARG A 34 6.55 11.11 -6.50
N PHE A 35 5.88 10.98 -5.35
CA PHE A 35 5.30 12.12 -4.67
C PHE A 35 6.32 12.89 -3.84
N PHE A 36 7.32 12.19 -3.33
CA PHE A 36 8.35 12.78 -2.49
C PHE A 36 9.71 12.31 -2.99
N PRO A 37 10.26 12.95 -4.02
CA PRO A 37 11.48 12.44 -4.66
C PRO A 37 12.67 12.28 -3.72
N ASN A 38 12.69 13.04 -2.65
CA ASN A 38 13.80 12.98 -1.69
C ASN A 38 13.51 12.15 -0.47
N ILE A 39 12.41 11.39 -0.50
CA ILE A 39 12.03 10.59 0.65
C ILE A 39 13.07 9.50 0.93
N LYS A 40 13.37 9.32 2.19
CA LYS A 40 14.19 8.19 2.64
C LYS A 40 13.24 7.16 3.22
N ILE A 41 13.15 6.03 2.55
CA ILE A 41 12.23 4.99 2.98
C ILE A 41 12.87 4.19 4.10
N LYS A 42 12.31 4.32 5.30
CA LYS A 42 12.85 3.65 6.48
C LYS A 42 12.01 2.46 6.87
N SER A 43 10.73 2.48 6.60
CA SER A 43 9.87 1.34 6.92
C SER A 43 8.77 1.24 5.88
N VAL A 44 8.41 0.00 5.56
CA VAL A 44 7.32 -0.27 4.63
C VAL A 44 6.50 -1.38 5.25
N LYS A 45 5.22 -1.12 5.44
CA LYS A 45 4.29 -2.14 5.92
C LYS A 45 3.27 -2.40 4.84
N VAL A 46 2.99 -3.66 4.58
CA VAL A 46 1.99 -4.06 3.60
C VAL A 46 1.12 -5.12 4.22
N SER A 47 -0.18 -4.91 4.16
CA SER A 47 -1.13 -5.86 4.70
C SER A 47 -2.18 -6.16 3.66
N ARG A 48 -2.56 -7.44 3.55
CA ARG A 48 -3.61 -7.82 2.63
C ARG A 48 -4.95 -7.43 3.20
N ILE A 49 -5.77 -6.82 2.35
CA ILE A 49 -7.12 -6.45 2.73
C ILE A 49 -8.04 -7.60 2.39
N GLN A 50 -8.85 -8.03 3.36
CA GLN A 50 -9.84 -9.05 3.14
C GLN A 50 -10.94 -8.47 2.26
N THR A 51 -11.21 -9.13 1.16
CA THR A 51 -12.14 -8.59 0.18
C THR A 51 -13.51 -9.24 0.21
N ASN A 52 -13.69 -10.20 1.07
CA ASN A 52 -15.01 -10.81 1.17
C ASN A 52 -15.98 -9.97 1.97
N GLU A 53 -15.53 -8.83 2.48
CA GLU A 53 -16.39 -7.86 3.13
C GLU A 53 -16.33 -6.56 2.38
N PRO A 54 -17.46 -5.87 2.24
CA PRO A 54 -17.47 -4.59 1.55
C PRO A 54 -16.62 -3.58 2.32
N LEU A 55 -15.72 -2.95 1.63
CA LEU A 55 -14.85 -1.96 2.25
C LEU A 55 -15.61 -0.71 2.65
N TYR A 56 -16.64 -0.37 1.86
CA TYR A 56 -17.41 0.82 2.14
C TYR A 56 -18.57 0.49 3.06
N SER A 57 -18.86 -0.69 3.23
CA SER A 57 -19.92 -1.14 4.06
C SER A 57 -21.02 -0.14 4.14
N GLU A 58 -21.32 0.29 4.01
CA GLU A 58 -22.11 1.06 4.23
C GLU A 58 -22.63 1.40 4.92
N ALA A 59 -22.36 1.50 5.05
CA ALA A 59 -22.87 1.85 5.71
C ALA A 59 -23.32 2.05 6.09
#